data_c600107cd252f7e9369a195ce742cb82
#
_entry.id   c600107cd252f7e9369a195ce742cb82
#
_cell.length_a   1.000
_cell.length_b   1.000
_cell.length_c   1.000
_cell.angle_alpha   90.00
_cell.angle_beta   90.00
_cell.angle_gamma   90.00
#
_symmetry.space_group_name_H-M   'P 1'
#
loop_
_entity.id
_entity.type
_entity.pdbx_description
1 polymer ?
#
loop_
_entity_poly.entity_id
_entity_poly.type
_entity_poly.pdbx_seq_one_letter_code
_entity_poly.pdbx_strand_id
1 'polypeptide(L)'
;MSNSPLRVIAFPGAPNLPTFAAMEHGQFAERGFDLELELTPSSIYQAQKTAAGDFDIVCTAFDNVVAYGSGQGAAAVGTNPDYLVIMGATQLELSLVTAAS
;
A
#
# COMPACT_ATOMS: atom_id res chain seq x y z
N MET A 1 -24.20 2.62 -14.52
CA MET A 1 -23.01 3.46 -14.28
C MET A 1 -21.85 2.56 -13.92
N SER A 2 -20.83 2.54 -14.75
CA SER A 2 -19.65 1.74 -14.44
C SER A 2 -18.85 2.44 -13.35
N ASN A 3 -18.56 1.74 -12.28
CA ASN A 3 -17.69 2.26 -11.25
C ASN A 3 -16.24 2.21 -11.72
N SER A 4 -15.51 3.28 -11.52
CA SER A 4 -14.06 3.25 -11.72
C SER A 4 -13.44 2.27 -10.73
N PRO A 5 -12.47 1.45 -11.15
CA PRO A 5 -11.81 0.56 -10.21
C PRO A 5 -11.07 1.34 -9.13
N LEU A 6 -11.15 0.86 -7.90
CA LEU A 6 -10.35 1.36 -6.80
C LEU A 6 -9.03 0.61 -6.82
N ARG A 7 -7.95 1.31 -7.11
CA ARG A 7 -6.63 0.68 -7.29
C ARG A 7 -5.83 0.79 -6.01
N VAL A 8 -5.40 -0.38 -5.52
CA VAL A 8 -4.66 -0.50 -4.26
C VAL A 8 -3.34 -1.20 -4.53
N ILE A 9 -2.26 -0.68 -3.96
CA ILE A 9 -0.96 -1.34 -4.01
C ILE A 9 -0.50 -1.66 -2.59
N ALA A 10 -0.01 -2.88 -2.39
CA ALA A 10 0.42 -3.38 -1.08
C ALA A 10 1.65 -4.27 -1.22
N PHE A 11 2.38 -4.40 -0.12
CA PHE A 11 3.45 -5.40 -0.04
C PHE A 11 2.86 -6.81 0.08
N PRO A 12 3.50 -7.82 -0.52
CA PRO A 12 3.05 -9.20 -0.32
C PRO A 12 3.23 -9.63 1.13
N GLY A 13 2.34 -10.47 1.62
CA GLY A 13 2.45 -11.04 2.96
C GLY A 13 1.13 -11.18 3.69
N ALA A 14 1.23 -11.73 4.89
CA ALA A 14 0.08 -12.04 5.73
C ALA A 14 -0.81 -10.84 6.09
N PRO A 15 -0.30 -9.62 6.25
CA PRO A 15 -1.17 -8.47 6.52
C PRO A 15 -2.25 -8.21 5.47
N ASN A 16 -2.11 -8.78 4.28
CA ASN A 16 -3.11 -8.65 3.22
C ASN A 16 -4.28 -9.62 3.37
N LEU A 17 -4.23 -10.55 4.30
CA LEU A 17 -5.25 -11.59 4.44
C LEU A 17 -6.67 -11.03 4.60
N PRO A 18 -6.93 -10.01 5.43
CA PRO A 18 -8.26 -9.42 5.51
C PRO A 18 -8.76 -8.88 4.16
N THR A 19 -7.88 -8.26 3.39
CA THR A 19 -8.22 -7.72 2.08
C THR A 19 -8.57 -8.84 1.10
N PHE A 20 -7.76 -9.89 1.04
CA PHE A 20 -8.06 -11.04 0.18
C PHE A 20 -9.35 -11.73 0.58
N ALA A 21 -9.58 -11.91 1.88
CA ALA A 21 -10.82 -12.52 2.37
C ALA A 21 -12.04 -11.68 1.97
N ALA A 22 -11.95 -10.35 2.12
CA ALA A 22 -13.04 -9.46 1.75
C ALA A 22 -13.32 -9.50 0.24
N MET A 23 -12.26 -9.59 -0.59
CA MET A 23 -12.41 -9.72 -2.04
C MET A 23 -13.10 -11.04 -2.41
N GLU A 24 -12.65 -12.14 -1.81
CA GLU A 24 -13.20 -13.47 -2.09
C GLU A 24 -14.67 -13.59 -1.69
N HIS A 25 -15.05 -12.96 -0.57
CA HIS A 25 -16.42 -12.97 -0.09
C HIS A 25 -17.30 -11.91 -0.74
N GLY A 26 -16.79 -11.14 -1.69
CA GLY A 26 -17.55 -10.13 -2.42
C GLY A 26 -17.94 -8.91 -1.60
N GLN A 27 -17.28 -8.66 -0.48
CA GLN A 27 -17.64 -7.56 0.41
C GLN A 27 -17.44 -6.19 -0.22
N PHE A 28 -16.40 -6.04 -1.05
CA PHE A 28 -16.17 -4.78 -1.78
C PHE A 28 -17.23 -4.57 -2.85
N ALA A 29 -17.58 -5.63 -3.59
CA ALA A 29 -18.61 -5.56 -4.61
C ALA A 29 -19.98 -5.22 -4.03
N GLU A 30 -20.32 -5.77 -2.87
CA GLU A 30 -21.56 -5.46 -2.15
C GLU A 30 -21.68 -3.98 -1.80
N ARG A 31 -20.55 -3.31 -1.59
CA ARG A 31 -20.51 -1.87 -1.27
C ARG A 31 -20.30 -0.99 -2.49
N GLY A 32 -20.34 -1.58 -3.68
CA GLY A 32 -20.20 -0.85 -4.94
C GLY A 32 -18.76 -0.55 -5.34
N PHE A 33 -17.78 -1.24 -4.76
CA PHE A 33 -16.38 -1.07 -5.11
C PHE A 33 -15.87 -2.20 -5.99
N ASP A 34 -15.17 -1.84 -7.06
CA ASP A 34 -14.40 -2.77 -7.86
C ASP A 34 -12.94 -2.60 -7.46
N LEU A 35 -12.42 -3.50 -6.63
CA LEU A 35 -11.09 -3.40 -6.08
C LEU A 35 -10.08 -4.12 -6.94
N GLU A 36 -9.06 -3.39 -7.38
CA GLU A 36 -7.89 -3.95 -8.04
C GLU A 36 -6.70 -3.86 -7.09
N LEU A 37 -6.17 -5.01 -6.68
CA LEU A 37 -5.04 -5.08 -5.78
C LEU A 37 -3.79 -5.53 -6.52
N GLU A 38 -2.73 -4.72 -6.46
CA GLU A 38 -1.43 -5.08 -6.99
C GLU A 38 -0.46 -5.26 -5.83
N LEU A 39 0.35 -6.32 -5.88
CA LEU A 39 1.42 -6.55 -4.92
C LEU A 39 2.71 -5.96 -5.47
N THR A 40 3.31 -5.05 -4.70
CA THR A 40 4.54 -4.39 -5.15
C THR A 40 5.75 -5.29 -4.98
N PRO A 41 6.68 -5.31 -5.94
CA PRO A 41 7.95 -6.02 -5.79
C PRO A 41 8.94 -5.29 -4.88
N SER A 42 8.76 -3.98 -4.68
CA SER A 42 9.69 -3.19 -3.86
C SER A 42 9.05 -1.89 -3.40
N SER A 43 9.63 -1.27 -2.38
CA SER A 43 9.18 0.04 -1.91
C SER A 43 9.44 1.14 -2.95
N ILE A 44 10.50 1.00 -3.75
CA ILE A 44 10.82 1.95 -4.82
C ILE A 44 9.72 1.95 -5.88
N TYR A 45 9.33 0.76 -6.33
CA TYR A 45 8.25 0.61 -7.31
C TYR A 45 6.95 1.23 -6.79
N GLN A 46 6.59 0.91 -5.54
CA GLN A 46 5.38 1.44 -4.91
C GLN A 46 5.41 2.97 -4.87
N ALA A 47 6.52 3.56 -4.42
CA ALA A 47 6.64 5.00 -4.30
C ALA A 47 6.54 5.69 -5.65
N GLN A 48 7.22 5.17 -6.67
CA GLN A 48 7.21 5.76 -8.01
C GLN A 48 5.83 5.68 -8.66
N LYS A 49 5.18 4.54 -8.56
CA LYS A 49 3.86 4.33 -9.16
C LYS A 49 2.78 5.16 -8.46
N THR A 50 2.89 5.28 -7.14
CA THR A 50 1.96 6.11 -6.38
C THR A 50 2.15 7.59 -6.69
N ALA A 51 3.39 8.06 -6.79
CA ALA A 51 3.69 9.44 -7.15
C ALA A 51 3.20 9.78 -8.57
N ALA A 52 3.19 8.79 -9.46
CA ALA A 52 2.66 8.95 -10.83
C ALA A 52 1.12 8.97 -10.88
N GLY A 53 0.43 8.70 -9.78
CA GLY A 53 -1.01 8.70 -9.73
C GLY A 53 -1.67 7.40 -10.17
N ASP A 54 -0.91 6.29 -10.22
CA ASP A 54 -1.42 5.01 -10.71
C ASP A 54 -2.29 4.29 -9.68
N PHE A 55 -2.25 4.68 -8.41
CA PHE A 55 -2.98 4.03 -7.33
C PHE A 55 -3.74 5.04 -6.47
N ASP A 56 -4.89 4.60 -5.97
CA ASP A 56 -5.73 5.42 -5.10
C ASP A 56 -5.41 5.22 -3.63
N ILE A 57 -5.07 3.99 -3.25
CA ILE A 57 -4.75 3.61 -1.88
C ILE A 57 -3.43 2.85 -1.85
N VAL A 58 -2.60 3.20 -0.88
CA VAL A 58 -1.28 2.58 -0.69
C VAL A 58 -1.23 1.98 0.70
N CYS A 59 -0.92 0.70 0.76
CA CYS A 59 -0.63 0.01 2.02
C CYS A 59 0.88 -0.05 2.20
N THR A 60 1.40 0.74 3.14
CA THR A 60 2.84 0.91 3.31
C THR A 60 3.16 1.13 4.79
N ALA A 61 4.45 1.15 5.12
CA ALA A 61 4.89 1.49 6.45
C ALA A 61 4.87 3.02 6.67
N PHE A 62 4.60 3.43 7.90
CA PHE A 62 4.45 4.86 8.22
C PHE A 62 5.74 5.65 7.97
N ASP A 63 6.90 5.04 8.16
CA ASP A 63 8.19 5.69 7.88
C ASP A 63 8.32 6.09 6.41
N ASN A 64 7.77 5.30 5.49
CA ASN A 64 7.75 5.65 4.07
C ASN A 64 6.90 6.90 3.83
N VAL A 65 5.78 7.02 4.52
CA VAL A 65 4.91 8.21 4.39
C VAL A 65 5.67 9.46 4.80
N VAL A 66 6.37 9.40 5.91
CA VAL A 66 7.16 10.54 6.41
C VAL A 66 8.32 10.86 5.46
N ALA A 67 9.07 9.85 5.02
CA ALA A 67 10.22 10.06 4.15
C ALA A 67 9.82 10.68 2.82
N TYR A 68 8.80 10.13 2.17
CA TYR A 68 8.37 10.63 0.86
C TYR A 68 7.67 11.97 0.96
N GLY A 69 6.91 12.20 2.01
CA GLY A 69 6.29 13.50 2.27
C GLY A 69 7.31 14.60 2.54
N SER A 70 8.51 14.24 2.99
CA SER A 70 9.61 15.17 3.22
C SER A 70 10.54 15.32 2.01
N GLY A 71 10.20 14.70 0.88
CA GLY A 71 11.02 14.73 -0.33
C GLY A 71 12.25 13.83 -0.27
N GLN A 72 12.26 12.87 0.65
CA GLN A 72 13.35 11.92 0.82
C GLN A 72 12.89 10.51 0.42
N GLY A 73 13.83 9.59 0.39
CA GLY A 73 13.53 8.20 0.06
C GLY A 73 13.62 7.91 -1.43
N ALA A 74 12.93 6.88 -1.86
CA ALA A 74 13.05 6.31 -3.21
C ALA A 74 12.20 7.01 -4.27
N ALA A 75 11.40 7.99 -3.89
CA ALA A 75 10.60 8.74 -4.85
C ALA A 75 11.52 9.57 -5.74
N ALA A 76 11.11 9.81 -6.99
CA ALA A 76 11.89 10.63 -7.91
C ALA A 76 12.03 12.05 -7.36
N VAL A 77 13.18 12.66 -7.65
CA VAL A 77 13.46 14.03 -7.25
C VAL A 77 12.37 14.95 -7.82
N GLY A 78 11.80 15.78 -6.97
CA GLY A 78 10.75 16.72 -7.39
C GLY A 78 9.34 16.18 -7.26
N THR A 79 9.16 14.89 -6.96
CA THR A 79 7.85 14.36 -6.62
C THR A 79 7.61 14.55 -5.13
N ASN A 80 6.46 15.10 -4.81
CA ASN A 80 6.05 15.29 -3.42
C ASN A 80 4.65 14.66 -3.29
N PRO A 81 4.58 13.35 -3.05
CA PRO A 81 3.28 12.70 -2.93
C PRO A 81 2.56 13.23 -1.71
N ASP A 82 1.36 13.71 -1.93
CA ASP A 82 0.50 14.27 -0.88
C ASP A 82 -0.29 13.13 -0.26
N TYR A 83 0.33 12.43 0.68
CA TYR A 83 -0.29 11.29 1.35
C TYR A 83 -1.15 11.74 2.52
N LEU A 84 -2.31 11.13 2.63
CA LEU A 84 -3.16 11.22 3.79
C LEU A 84 -3.25 9.84 4.44
N VAL A 85 -2.84 9.74 5.70
CA VAL A 85 -2.97 8.48 6.45
C VAL A 85 -4.40 8.37 6.97
N ILE A 86 -5.10 7.33 6.55
CA ILE A 86 -6.51 7.16 6.89
C ILE A 86 -6.75 6.13 7.99
N MET A 87 -5.84 5.15 8.14
CA MET A 87 -5.95 4.17 9.21
C MET A 87 -4.69 3.34 9.35
N GLY A 88 -4.49 2.76 10.52
CA GLY A 88 -3.53 1.69 10.73
C GLY A 88 -4.13 0.35 10.34
N ALA A 89 -3.36 -0.49 9.67
CA ALA A 89 -3.81 -1.81 9.22
C ALA A 89 -3.32 -2.92 10.13
N THR A 90 -2.12 -2.78 10.70
CA THR A 90 -1.52 -3.80 11.53
C THR A 90 -0.49 -3.18 12.47
N GLN A 91 -0.23 -3.87 13.56
CA GLN A 91 0.83 -3.53 14.49
C GLN A 91 1.99 -4.50 14.29
N LEU A 92 3.17 -3.97 14.05
CA LEU A 92 4.36 -4.77 13.77
C LEU A 92 5.41 -4.58 14.85
N GLU A 93 6.04 -5.68 15.24
CA GLU A 93 7.30 -5.67 15.95
C GLU A 93 8.38 -6.19 15.01
N LEU A 94 9.43 -5.42 14.84
CA LEU A 94 10.58 -5.84 14.05
C LEU A 94 11.63 -6.44 14.98
N SER A 95 12.10 -7.62 14.61
CA SER A 95 13.12 -8.33 15.40
C SER A 95 14.27 -8.71 14.49
N LEU A 96 15.48 -8.56 15.01
CA LEU A 96 16.68 -9.05 14.35
C LEU A 96 16.93 -10.47 14.85
N VAL A 97 16.93 -11.42 13.95
CA VAL A 97 17.10 -12.83 14.27
C VAL A 97 18.36 -13.34 13.59
N THR A 98 19.21 -13.98 14.37
CA THR A 98 20.41 -14.63 13.83
C THR A 98 20.38 -16.11 14.16
N ALA A 99 21.13 -16.89 13.40
CA ALA A 99 21.29 -18.31 13.72
C ALA A 99 22.09 -18.46 15.01
N ALA A 100 21.66 -19.37 15.86
CA ALA A 100 22.43 -19.80 17.01
C ALA A 100 23.61 -20.64 16.52
N SER A 101 24.82 -20.19 16.78
CA SER A 101 26.02 -20.88 16.32
C SER A 101 26.37 -22.09 17.19
#